data_45cdb465908a1e293e58a8d6c5325e96
#
_entry.id   45cdb465908a1e293e58a8d6c5325e96
#
_cell.length_a   1.000
_cell.length_b   1.000
_cell.length_c   1.000
_cell.angle_alpha   90.00
_cell.angle_beta   90.00
_cell.angle_gamma   90.00
#
_symmetry.space_group_name_H-M   'P 1'
#
loop_
_entity.id
_entity.type
_entity.pdbx_description
1 polymer ?
#
loop_
_entity_poly.entity_id
_entity_poly.type
_entity_poly.pdbx_seq_one_letter_code
_entity_poly.pdbx_strand_id
1 'polypeptide(L)'
;MASELFYSDSYCVFTFAATAHALKAEKVLKNLEADFLVIPTLREISTSCGLSVKFSPDNLDRYFTDLINNRVVVEGIYQVEKEGKKNRVKKLELS
;
A
#
# COMPACT_ATOMS: atom_id res chain seq x y z
N MET A 1 15.20 3.65 11.17
CA MET A 1 15.99 3.36 9.96
C MET A 1 15.33 3.93 8.74
N ALA A 2 16.14 4.51 7.86
CA ALA A 2 15.61 4.94 6.58
C ALA A 2 15.16 3.71 5.83
N SER A 3 13.89 3.66 5.51
CA SER A 3 13.34 2.55 4.76
C SER A 3 13.81 2.64 3.31
N GLU A 4 14.16 1.51 2.72
CA GLU A 4 14.45 1.44 1.30
C GLU A 4 13.24 1.86 0.47
N LEU A 5 12.05 1.85 1.07
CA LEU A 5 10.82 2.29 0.41
C LEU A 5 10.87 3.75 -0.04
N PHE A 6 11.64 4.61 0.64
CA PHE A 6 11.78 6.00 0.21
C PHE A 6 12.46 6.11 -1.15
N TYR A 7 13.35 5.19 -1.46
CA TYR A 7 14.18 5.24 -2.67
C TYR A 7 13.83 4.17 -3.69
N SER A 8 12.83 3.36 -3.38
CA SER A 8 12.45 2.27 -4.26
C SER A 8 11.71 2.77 -5.48
N ASP A 9 12.14 2.36 -6.67
CA ASP A 9 11.46 2.68 -7.93
C ASP A 9 10.34 1.67 -8.23
N SER A 10 10.29 0.58 -7.49
CA SER A 10 9.24 -0.44 -7.64
C SER A 10 8.69 -0.79 -6.25
N TYR A 11 7.38 -0.65 -6.10
CA TYR A 11 6.73 -0.90 -4.82
C TYR A 11 5.26 -1.25 -5.04
N CYS A 12 4.61 -1.69 -3.97
CA CYS A 12 3.16 -1.93 -3.99
C CYS A 12 2.47 -0.93 -3.10
N VAL A 13 1.19 -0.69 -3.37
CA VAL A 13 0.35 0.10 -2.48
C VAL A 13 -0.99 -0.60 -2.26
N PHE A 14 -1.49 -0.48 -1.03
CA PHE A 14 -2.87 -0.81 -0.71
C PHE A 14 -3.69 0.46 -0.75
N THR A 15 -4.86 0.41 -1.37
CA THR A 15 -5.82 1.51 -1.34
C THR A 15 -7.04 1.12 -0.52
N PHE A 16 -7.78 2.12 -0.05
CA PHE A 16 -8.89 1.90 0.86
C PHE A 16 -10.08 2.74 0.43
N ALA A 17 -11.30 2.29 0.75
CA ALA A 17 -12.51 3.01 0.39
C ALA A 17 -12.73 4.25 1.26
N ALA A 18 -12.14 4.26 2.46
CA ALA A 18 -12.28 5.37 3.39
C ALA A 18 -11.03 5.54 4.23
N THR A 19 -10.79 6.76 4.68
CA THR A 19 -9.62 7.08 5.51
C THR A 19 -9.57 6.23 6.77
N ALA A 20 -10.72 5.90 7.36
CA ALA A 20 -10.77 5.08 8.57
C ALA A 20 -10.09 3.72 8.37
N HIS A 21 -10.27 3.10 7.20
CA HIS A 21 -9.62 1.83 6.89
C HIS A 21 -8.12 1.99 6.70
N ALA A 22 -7.69 3.09 6.10
CA ALA A 22 -6.27 3.37 5.95
C ALA A 22 -5.59 3.53 7.30
N LEU A 23 -6.21 4.24 8.22
CA LEU A 23 -5.68 4.43 9.57
C LEU A 23 -5.65 3.13 10.36
N LYS A 24 -6.66 2.27 10.17
CA LYS A 24 -6.69 0.96 10.80
C LYS A 24 -5.55 0.08 10.27
N ALA A 25 -5.32 0.12 8.96
CA ALA A 25 -4.22 -0.61 8.34
C ALA A 25 -2.87 -0.16 8.90
N GLU A 26 -2.68 1.15 9.03
CA GLU A 26 -1.46 1.70 9.63
C GLU A 26 -1.23 1.13 11.03
N LYS A 27 -2.27 1.12 11.84
CA LYS A 27 -2.17 0.62 13.21
C LYS A 27 -1.81 -0.87 13.25
N VAL A 28 -2.46 -1.68 12.42
CA VAL A 28 -2.20 -3.12 12.35
C VAL A 28 -0.77 -3.38 11.92
N LEU A 29 -0.32 -2.75 10.84
CA LEU A 29 1.03 -2.97 10.33
C LEU A 29 2.10 -2.46 11.28
N LYS A 30 1.83 -1.37 11.98
CA LYS A 30 2.74 -0.82 12.98
C LYS A 30 2.91 -1.78 14.15
N ASN A 31 1.82 -2.39 14.61
CA ASN A 31 1.87 -3.37 15.70
C ASN A 31 2.63 -4.65 15.29
N LEU A 32 2.64 -4.96 14.01
CA LEU A 32 3.36 -6.12 13.48
C LEU A 32 4.81 -5.79 13.12
N GLU A 33 5.23 -4.56 13.40
CA GLU A 33 6.57 -4.07 13.04
C GLU A 33 6.86 -4.21 11.55
N ALA A 34 5.83 -4.03 10.72
CA ALA A 34 5.95 -4.12 9.27
C ALA A 34 6.72 -2.92 8.72
N ASP A 35 7.38 -3.13 7.57
CA ASP A 35 8.08 -2.05 6.86
C ASP A 35 7.11 -1.45 5.84
N PHE A 36 6.61 -0.26 6.12
CA PHE A 36 5.62 0.40 5.27
C PHE A 36 5.66 1.91 5.46
N LEU A 37 5.03 2.61 4.52
CA LEU A 37 4.84 4.06 4.60
C LEU A 37 3.40 4.39 4.24
N VAL A 38 2.82 5.35 4.96
CA VAL A 38 1.52 5.91 4.56
C VAL A 38 1.82 7.11 3.67
N ILE A 39 1.29 7.08 2.46
CA ILE A 39 1.54 8.12 1.46
C ILE A 39 0.23 8.66 0.92
N PRO A 40 0.22 9.88 0.33
CA PRO A 40 -0.92 10.33 -0.43
C PRO A 40 -1.14 9.41 -1.62
N THR A 41 -2.41 9.14 -1.95
CA THR A 41 -2.72 8.27 -3.08
C THR A 41 -2.26 8.93 -4.39
N LEU A 42 -1.63 8.13 -5.24
CA LEU A 42 -1.13 8.61 -6.53
C LEU A 42 -2.28 9.02 -7.45
N ARG A 43 -2.03 10.02 -8.29
CA ARG A 43 -3.02 10.49 -9.27
C ARG A 43 -3.51 9.38 -10.19
N GLU A 44 -2.62 8.46 -10.52
CA GLU A 44 -2.90 7.37 -11.45
C GLU A 44 -3.86 6.34 -10.87
N ILE A 45 -4.10 6.40 -9.55
CA ILE A 45 -4.98 5.47 -8.87
C ILE A 45 -6.28 6.17 -8.50
N SER A 46 -7.39 5.63 -9.01
CA SER A 46 -8.71 6.15 -8.68
C SER A 46 -9.22 5.50 -7.40
N THR A 47 -9.41 6.30 -6.36
CA THR A 47 -9.92 5.83 -5.08
C THR A 47 -10.56 7.00 -4.32
N SER A 48 -11.49 6.67 -3.43
CA SER A 48 -12.14 7.66 -2.59
C SER A 48 -11.27 8.13 -1.43
N CYS A 49 -10.29 7.31 -1.04
CA CYS A 49 -9.41 7.63 0.08
C CYS A 49 -8.15 8.33 -0.43
N GLY A 50 -7.79 9.43 0.22
CA GLY A 50 -6.59 10.18 -0.14
C GLY A 50 -5.30 9.58 0.41
N LEU A 51 -5.37 8.50 1.18
CA LEU A 51 -4.20 7.84 1.77
C LEU A 51 -4.05 6.42 1.28
N SER A 52 -2.80 6.02 1.06
CA SER A 52 -2.46 4.65 0.64
C SER A 52 -1.30 4.15 1.49
N VAL A 53 -1.12 2.85 1.54
CA VAL A 53 0.00 2.21 2.24
C VAL A 53 0.97 1.69 1.20
N LYS A 54 2.22 2.18 1.27
CA LYS A 54 3.31 1.78 0.38
C LYS A 54 4.18 0.74 1.08
N PHE A 55 4.52 -0.32 0.36
CA PHE A 55 5.33 -1.40 0.92
C PHE A 55 6.07 -2.15 -0.19
N SER A 56 7.04 -2.99 0.21
CA SER A 56 7.80 -3.79 -0.75
C SER A 56 6.96 -4.93 -1.32
N PRO A 57 7.04 -5.20 -2.64
CA PRO A 57 6.31 -6.30 -3.26
C PRO A 57 6.58 -7.67 -2.61
N ASP A 58 7.76 -7.85 -2.02
CA ASP A 58 8.14 -9.10 -1.37
C ASP A 58 7.26 -9.42 -0.18
N ASN A 59 6.61 -8.41 0.41
CA ASN A 59 5.78 -8.56 1.60
C ASN A 59 4.28 -8.56 1.29
N LEU A 60 3.93 -8.57 0.00
CA LEU A 60 2.52 -8.44 -0.40
C LEU A 60 1.62 -9.49 0.25
N ASP A 61 1.94 -10.76 0.07
CA ASP A 61 1.10 -11.84 0.58
C ASP A 61 0.98 -11.78 2.10
N ARG A 62 2.09 -11.54 2.77
CA ARG A 62 2.13 -11.49 4.23
C ARG A 62 1.30 -10.33 4.78
N TYR A 63 1.54 -9.13 4.26
CA TYR A 63 0.83 -7.94 4.77
C TYR A 63 -0.65 -7.97 4.41
N PHE A 64 -0.99 -8.45 3.22
CA PHE A 64 -2.38 -8.57 2.83
C PHE A 64 -3.13 -9.54 3.75
N THR A 65 -2.54 -10.71 4.01
CA THR A 65 -3.11 -11.70 4.91
C THR A 65 -3.31 -11.12 6.31
N ASP A 66 -2.30 -10.40 6.82
CA ASP A 66 -2.38 -9.79 8.15
C ASP A 66 -3.51 -8.76 8.22
N LEU A 67 -3.68 -7.95 7.17
CA LEU A 67 -4.74 -6.95 7.14
C LEU A 67 -6.12 -7.62 7.11
N ILE A 68 -6.29 -8.63 6.27
CA ILE A 68 -7.57 -9.36 6.17
C ILE A 68 -7.90 -10.03 7.51
N ASN A 69 -6.92 -10.65 8.16
CA ASN A 69 -7.12 -11.30 9.45
C ASN A 69 -7.51 -10.32 10.55
N ASN A 70 -7.13 -9.06 10.41
CA ASN A 70 -7.48 -8.00 11.35
C ASN A 70 -8.69 -7.19 10.88
N ARG A 71 -9.45 -7.70 9.92
CA ARG A 71 -10.69 -7.11 9.42
C ARG A 71 -10.51 -5.72 8.79
N VAL A 72 -9.35 -5.49 8.20
CA VAL A 72 -9.13 -4.28 7.41
C VAL A 72 -9.64 -4.53 5.99
N VAL A 73 -10.47 -3.64 5.51
CA VAL A 73 -10.99 -3.74 4.14
C VAL A 73 -10.04 -3.02 3.20
N VAL A 74 -9.40 -3.79 2.32
CA VAL A 74 -8.51 -3.26 1.29
C VAL A 74 -9.32 -3.12 -0.01
N GLU A 75 -9.39 -1.91 -0.56
CA GLU A 75 -10.13 -1.66 -1.78
C GLU A 75 -9.40 -2.18 -3.00
N GLY A 76 -8.10 -1.95 -3.06
CA GLY A 76 -7.31 -2.39 -4.20
C GLY A 76 -5.83 -2.51 -3.85
N ILE A 77 -5.13 -3.26 -4.70
CA ILE A 77 -3.69 -3.47 -4.57
C ILE A 77 -3.07 -3.10 -5.90
N TYR A 78 -2.05 -2.26 -5.87
CA TYR A 78 -1.40 -1.79 -7.10
C TYR A 78 0.10 -1.97 -7.00
N GLN A 79 0.70 -2.33 -8.12
CA GLN A 79 2.14 -2.32 -8.26
C GLN A 79 2.52 -1.05 -9.00
N VAL A 80 3.48 -0.32 -8.48
CA VAL A 80 3.93 0.94 -9.05
C VAL A 80 5.39 0.80 -9.43
N GLU A 81 5.71 1.17 -10.66
CA GLU A 81 7.08 1.25 -11.16
C GLU A 81 7.33 2.66 -11.64
N LYS A 82 8.35 3.28 -11.09
CA LYS A 82 8.70 4.65 -11.46
C LYS A 82 9.64 4.62 -12.65
N GLU A 83 9.22 5.24 -13.76
CA GLU A 83 10.04 5.37 -14.96
C GLU A 83 10.24 6.85 -15.25
N GLY A 84 11.41 7.38 -14.89
CA GLY A 84 11.70 8.80 -15.04
C GLY A 84 10.72 9.63 -14.22
N LYS A 85 9.95 10.50 -14.90
CA LYS A 85 8.97 11.36 -14.25
C LYS A 85 7.57 10.75 -14.21
N LYS A 86 7.41 9.55 -14.77
CA LYS A 86 6.11 8.90 -14.84
C LYS A 86 6.06 7.68 -13.92
N ASN A 87 4.87 7.39 -13.43
CA ASN A 87 4.61 6.16 -12.68
C ASN A 87 3.81 5.21 -13.57
N ARG A 88 4.28 3.97 -13.66
CA ARG A 88 3.53 2.90 -14.29
C ARG A 88 2.79 2.17 -13.20
N VAL A 89 1.47 2.21 -13.23
CA VAL A 89 0.64 1.63 -12.18
C VAL A 89 -0.14 0.45 -12.75
N LYS A 90 -0.04 -0.69 -12.09
CA LYS A 90 -0.75 -1.90 -12.48
C LYS A 90 -1.57 -2.40 -11.32
N LYS A 91 -2.88 -2.56 -11.54
CA LYS A 91 -3.76 -3.14 -10.53
C LYS A 91 -3.51 -4.64 -10.45
N LEU A 92 -3.31 -5.13 -9.24
CA LEU A 92 -3.10 -6.56 -9.00
C LEU A 92 -4.39 -7.20 -8.53
N GLU A 93 -4.62 -8.42 -8.99
CA GLU A 93 -5.76 -9.21 -8.53
C GLU A 93 -5.22 -10.35 -7.68
N LEU A 94 -5.69 -10.41 -6.44
CA LEU A 94 -5.41 -11.54 -5.56
C LEU A 94 -6.69 -12.36 -5.49
N SER A 95 -6.64 -13.50 -6.07
CA SER A 95 -7.76 -14.45 -6.02
C SER A 95 -7.72 -15.26 -4.73
#